data_e9cd5acd464774d7854b14616e67f8dd
#
_entry.id   e9cd5acd464774d7854b14616e67f8dd
#
_cell.length_a   1.000
_cell.length_b   1.000
_cell.length_c   1.000
_cell.angle_alpha   90.00
_cell.angle_beta   90.00
_cell.angle_gamma   90.00
#
_symmetry.space_group_name_H-M   'P 1'
#
loop_
_entity.id
_entity.type
_entity.pdbx_description
1 polymer ?
#
loop_
_entity_poly.entity_id
_entity_poly.type
_entity_poly.pdbx_seq_one_letter_code
_entity_poly.pdbx_strand_id
1 'polypeptide(L)' 'MQPIKHIRTEIFRVTQAEFGRLADASQTTVSRWESGALEPTQGQLARIRAAAKERCLRWQDRWLFEAPEPEQVRAP' A
#
# COMPACT_ATOMS: atom_id res chain seq x y z
N MET A 1 5.65 1.76 11.20
CA MET A 1 5.49 1.05 9.92
C MET A 1 4.75 1.91 8.92
N GLN A 2 5.19 1.89 7.68
CA GLN A 2 4.54 2.69 6.66
C GLN A 2 3.37 1.93 6.06
N PRO A 3 2.20 2.56 5.92
CA PRO A 3 1.04 1.86 5.37
C PRO A 3 1.27 1.28 3.98
N ILE A 4 1.99 2.00 3.13
CA ILE A 4 2.27 1.53 1.77
C ILE A 4 3.08 0.24 1.78
N LYS A 5 4.06 0.14 2.67
CA LYS A 5 4.87 -1.07 2.75
C LYS A 5 4.00 -2.26 3.17
N HIS A 6 3.12 -2.06 4.14
CA HIS A 6 2.21 -3.12 4.58
C HIS A 6 1.32 -3.57 3.42
N ILE A 7 0.75 -2.63 2.69
CA ILE A 7 -0.12 -2.94 1.57
C ILE A 7 0.63 -3.74 0.51
N ARG A 8 1.84 -3.29 0.18
CA ARG A 8 2.62 -3.98 -0.85
C ARG A 8 3.02 -5.39 -0.42
N THR A 9 3.53 -5.54 0.79
CA THR A 9 4.11 -6.82 1.20
C THR A 9 3.09 -7.81 1.71
N GLU A 10 2.04 -7.35 2.38
CA GLU A 10 1.06 -8.24 3.01
C GLU A 10 -0.20 -8.42 2.19
N ILE A 11 -0.61 -7.41 1.47
CA ILE A 11 -1.86 -7.47 0.72
C ILE A 11 -1.61 -7.89 -0.72
N PHE A 12 -0.75 -7.15 -1.44
CA PHE A 12 -0.44 -7.46 -2.82
C PHE A 12 0.65 -8.52 -2.99
N ARG A 13 1.61 -8.54 -2.09
CA ARG A 13 2.74 -9.49 -2.14
C ARG A 13 3.51 -9.37 -3.45
N VAL A 14 3.87 -8.15 -3.79
CA VAL A 14 4.60 -7.85 -5.02
C VAL A 14 5.85 -7.05 -4.70
N THR A 15 6.75 -6.95 -5.68
CA THR A 15 7.95 -6.14 -5.54
C THR A 15 7.62 -4.67 -5.62
N GLN A 16 8.57 -3.82 -5.22
CA GLN A 16 8.40 -2.37 -5.36
C GLN A 16 8.16 -1.96 -6.80
N ALA A 17 8.87 -2.59 -7.73
CA ALA A 17 8.72 -2.26 -9.15
C ALA A 17 7.31 -2.60 -9.64
N GLU A 18 6.80 -3.76 -9.24
CA GLU A 18 5.46 -4.16 -9.64
C GLU A 18 4.40 -3.29 -9.01
N PHE A 19 4.58 -2.95 -7.74
CA PHE A 19 3.63 -2.09 -7.06
C PHE A 19 3.60 -0.71 -7.71
N GLY A 20 4.78 -0.22 -8.13
CA GLY A 20 4.86 1.04 -8.85
C GLY A 20 4.03 1.02 -10.12
N ARG A 21 4.10 -0.07 -10.88
CA ARG A 21 3.29 -0.18 -12.09
C ARG A 21 1.80 -0.14 -11.78
N LEU A 22 1.37 -0.75 -10.70
CA LEU A 22 -0.04 -0.73 -10.31
C LEU A 22 -0.48 0.68 -9.93
N ALA A 23 0.40 1.45 -9.33
CA ALA A 23 0.08 2.79 -8.85
C ALA A 23 0.50 3.90 -9.82
N ASP A 24 1.03 3.52 -10.97
CA ASP A 24 1.54 4.48 -11.96
C ASP A 24 2.68 5.31 -11.38
N ALA A 25 3.65 4.62 -10.80
CA ALA A 25 4.81 5.25 -10.18
C ALA A 25 6.06 4.42 -10.43
N SER A 26 7.23 5.03 -10.26
CA SER A 26 8.48 4.31 -10.43
C SER A 26 8.81 3.54 -9.15
N GLN A 27 9.73 2.59 -9.27
CA GLN A 27 10.20 1.87 -8.10
C GLN A 27 10.82 2.82 -7.07
N THR A 28 11.56 3.82 -7.54
CA THR A 28 12.17 4.82 -6.66
C THR A 28 11.09 5.57 -5.88
N THR A 29 10.00 5.92 -6.55
CA THR A 29 8.88 6.60 -5.89
C THR A 29 8.27 5.73 -4.81
N VAL A 30 8.07 4.45 -5.10
CA VAL A 30 7.52 3.51 -4.12
C VAL A 30 8.46 3.40 -2.92
N SER A 31 9.76 3.32 -3.17
CA SER A 31 10.74 3.28 -2.11
C SER A 31 10.64 4.51 -1.20
N ARG A 32 10.42 5.68 -1.78
CA ARG A 32 10.27 6.90 -1.01
C ARG A 32 8.98 6.93 -0.20
N TRP A 33 7.92 6.35 -0.74
CA TRP A 33 6.68 6.21 0.01
C TRP A 33 6.91 5.34 1.26
N GLU A 34 7.66 4.27 1.09
CA GLU A 34 7.89 3.32 2.19
C GLU A 34 8.82 3.88 3.26
N SER A 35 9.72 4.78 2.87
CA SER A 35 10.62 5.42 3.84
C SER A 35 10.00 6.66 4.49
N GLY A 36 8.86 7.11 3.99
CA GLY A 36 8.22 8.30 4.52
C GLY A 36 8.72 9.59 3.90
N ALA A 37 9.59 9.53 2.91
CA ALA A 37 10.14 10.71 2.27
C ALA A 37 9.15 11.38 1.33
N LEU A 38 8.15 10.64 0.87
CA LEU A 38 7.17 11.14 -0.08
C LEU A 38 5.85 10.44 0.17
N GLU A 39 4.75 11.11 -0.12
CA GLU A 39 3.42 10.49 0.03
C GLU A 39 2.77 10.32 -1.33
N PRO A 40 2.01 9.24 -1.53
CA PRO A 40 1.31 9.08 -2.81
C PRO A 40 0.19 10.10 -2.96
N THR A 41 -0.09 10.45 -4.21
CA THR A 41 -1.17 11.38 -4.51
C THR A 41 -2.51 10.66 -4.37
N GLN A 42 -3.60 11.42 -4.36
CA GLN A 42 -4.94 10.85 -4.31
C GLN A 42 -5.19 9.94 -5.52
N GLY A 43 -4.71 10.35 -6.68
CA GLY A 43 -4.85 9.52 -7.88
C GLY A 43 -4.12 8.20 -7.76
N GLN A 44 -2.93 8.23 -7.16
CA GLN A 44 -2.15 7.00 -6.96
C GLN A 44 -2.83 6.10 -5.94
N LEU A 45 -3.38 6.67 -4.87
CA LEU A 45 -4.10 5.88 -3.88
C LEU A 45 -5.34 5.22 -4.51
N ALA A 46 -6.03 5.95 -5.39
CA ALA A 46 -7.19 5.39 -6.08
C ALA A 46 -6.79 4.22 -6.98
N ARG A 47 -5.64 4.32 -7.64
CA ARG A 47 -5.16 3.23 -8.48
C ARG A 47 -4.82 2.00 -7.66
N ILE A 48 -4.22 2.19 -6.48
CA ILE A 48 -3.89 1.08 -5.59
C ILE A 48 -5.18 0.38 -5.15
N ARG A 49 -6.19 1.15 -4.77
CA ARG A 49 -7.46 0.57 -4.34
C ARG A 49 -8.14 -0.19 -5.48
N ALA A 50 -8.14 0.40 -6.68
CA ALA A 50 -8.73 -0.25 -7.84
C ALA A 50 -8.02 -1.54 -8.18
N ALA A 51 -6.68 -1.56 -8.07
CA ALA A 51 -5.90 -2.76 -8.34
C ALA A 51 -6.24 -3.88 -7.34
N ALA A 52 -6.45 -3.52 -6.08
CA ALA A 52 -6.83 -4.50 -5.07
C ALA A 52 -8.19 -5.12 -5.39
N LYS A 53 -9.14 -4.30 -5.79
CA LYS A 53 -10.47 -4.80 -6.15
C LYS A 53 -10.41 -5.69 -7.37
N GLU A 54 -9.62 -5.30 -8.35
CA GLU A 54 -9.46 -6.06 -9.57
C GLU A 54 -8.86 -7.44 -9.30
N ARG A 55 -7.99 -7.54 -8.32
CA ARG A 55 -7.36 -8.80 -7.95
C ARG A 55 -8.16 -9.58 -6.93
N CYS A 56 -9.33 -9.08 -6.55
CA CYS A 56 -10.18 -9.71 -5.54
C CYS A 56 -9.49 -9.87 -4.21
N LEU A 57 -8.64 -8.90 -3.86
CA LEU A 57 -7.95 -8.93 -2.59
C LEU A 57 -8.81 -8.34 -1.50
N ARG A 58 -8.59 -8.83 -0.27
CA ARG A 58 -9.25 -8.24 0.88
C ARG A 58 -8.74 -6.81 1.04
N TRP A 59 -9.62 -5.87 1.21
CA TRP A 59 -9.23 -4.47 1.23
C TRP A 59 -9.97 -3.68 2.30
N GLN A 60 -9.24 -2.78 2.97
CA GLN A 60 -9.82 -1.80 3.88
C GLN A 60 -9.21 -0.45 3.56
N ASP A 61 -10.04 0.54 3.27
CA ASP A 61 -9.56 1.86 2.88
C ASP A 61 -8.68 2.50 3.93
N ARG A 62 -8.89 2.21 5.19
CA ARG A 62 -8.07 2.80 6.24
C ARG A 62 -6.59 2.41 6.13
N TRP A 63 -6.28 1.32 5.43
CA TRP A 63 -4.89 0.92 5.25
C TRP A 63 -4.10 1.92 4.43
N LEU A 64 -4.76 2.80 3.68
CA LEU A 64 -4.09 3.84 2.93
C LEU A 64 -3.55 4.93 3.85
N PHE A 65 -4.06 5.01 5.06
CA PHE A 65 -3.70 6.08 5.99
C PHE A 65 -2.90 5.60 7.18
N GLU A 66 -3.07 4.36 7.58
CA GLU A 66 -2.33 3.82 8.70
C GLU A 66 -2.17 2.32 8.55
N ALA A 67 -1.00 1.82 8.94
CA ALA A 67 -0.75 0.38 8.92
C ALA A 67 -1.36 -0.23 10.18
N PRO A 68 -1.92 -1.43 10.09
CA PRO A 68 -2.44 -2.09 11.28
C PRO A 68 -1.30 -2.43 12.23
N GLU A 69 -1.56 -2.37 13.50
CA GLU A 69 -0.58 -2.74 14.49
C GLU A 69 -0.83 -4.17 14.94
N PRO A 70 0.21 -4.97 15.04
CA PRO A 70 0.02 -6.36 15.39
C PRO A 70 -0.70 -6.58 16.71
N GLU A 71 -0.44 -5.75 17.68
CA GLU A 71 -1.06 -5.94 18.96
C GLU A 71 -2.51 -5.57 18.97
N GLN A 72 -2.97 -4.82 18.00
CA GLN A 72 -4.35 -4.52 18.00
C GLN A 72 -5.17 -5.69 17.70
N VAL A 73 -4.55 -6.54 17.01
CA VAL A 73 -5.25 -7.67 16.59
C VAL A 73 -5.79 -8.42 17.69
N ARG A 74 -5.15 -8.38 18.79
CA ARG A 74 -5.52 -9.14 19.77
C ARG A 74 -6.31 -8.58 20.63
N ALA A 75 -6.48 -7.58 20.52
CA ALA A 75 -7.24 -7.01 21.47
C ALA A 75 -8.35 -7.80 21.73
N PRO A 76 -8.52 -8.35 22.57
CA PRO A 76 -9.61 -9.10 22.82
C PRO A 76 -10.50 -8.80 23.55
#